data_f9d9c15ac95117399f933d52b922aa0d
#
_entry.id   f9d9c15ac95117399f933d52b922aa0d
#
_cell.length_a   1.000
_cell.length_b   1.000
_cell.length_c   1.000
_cell.angle_alpha   90.00
_cell.angle_beta   90.00
_cell.angle_gamma   90.00
#
_symmetry.space_group_name_H-M   'P 1'
#
loop_
_entity.id
_entity.type
_entity.pdbx_description
1 polymer ?
#
loop_
_entity_poly.entity_id
_entity_poly.type
_entity_poly.pdbx_seq_one_letter_code
_entity_poly.pdbx_strand_id
1 'polypeptide(L)'
;MSKNIDNGHTQCVPTVFVNAHSFRNFNMTKEIVNKTKIVLATGNQGKVKEMADVLAEFGFDVIAQSEFDIQSPEETGLTFVENALIKARYASQMTGLPAIADDSGLAVEALGGEPGLYSARYAGEEGNDQANRQKLLAEMANVADEDRTAKFVSCIVMLQHPTDPTPKIAIGECYGQILREERGSNGFGYDPLFFYPPKNCTFAELETVEKKKISHRAIALQSLKQQLK
;
A
#
# COMPACT_ATOMS: atom_id res chain seq x y z
N MET A 1 -34.74 -65.97 6.24
CA MET A 1 -33.77 -66.46 7.22
C MET A 1 -33.04 -65.26 7.82
N SER A 2 -33.24 -65.15 9.11
CA SER A 2 -32.45 -64.58 10.21
C SER A 2 -32.02 -63.09 10.09
N LYS A 3 -32.70 -62.19 10.79
CA LYS A 3 -32.54 -61.73 12.16
C LYS A 3 -31.09 -61.43 12.55
N ASN A 4 -30.76 -60.14 12.80
CA ASN A 4 -30.42 -59.75 14.17
C ASN A 4 -30.51 -58.23 14.39
N ILE A 5 -31.11 -57.93 15.49
CA ILE A 5 -31.30 -56.67 16.20
C ILE A 5 -30.06 -56.49 17.08
N ASP A 6 -29.54 -55.28 17.24
CA ASP A 6 -28.93 -54.89 18.50
C ASP A 6 -28.92 -53.36 18.68
N ASN A 7 -29.66 -52.93 19.59
CA ASN A 7 -29.48 -52.26 20.86
C ASN A 7 -28.65 -50.94 20.87
N GLY A 8 -29.42 -49.94 21.23
CA GLY A 8 -28.95 -48.62 21.62
C GLY A 8 -28.13 -48.59 22.91
N HIS A 9 -27.25 -47.63 22.98
CA HIS A 9 -26.74 -47.13 24.25
C HIS A 9 -26.73 -45.59 24.23
N THR A 10 -27.73 -45.07 24.90
CA THR A 10 -27.80 -43.68 25.32
C THR A 10 -26.82 -43.47 26.46
N GLN A 11 -25.73 -42.77 26.24
CA GLN A 11 -24.87 -42.29 27.35
C GLN A 11 -25.36 -40.92 27.82
N CYS A 12 -25.81 -40.89 29.08
CA CYS A 12 -26.06 -39.68 29.85
C CYS A 12 -24.76 -38.93 30.10
N VAL A 13 -24.77 -37.64 29.77
CA VAL A 13 -23.70 -36.68 30.13
C VAL A 13 -24.05 -36.10 31.50
N PRO A 14 -23.16 -36.14 32.51
CA PRO A 14 -23.44 -35.55 33.80
C PRO A 14 -23.35 -34.02 33.75
N THR A 15 -24.40 -33.38 34.22
CA THR A 15 -24.45 -31.91 34.43
C THR A 15 -23.52 -31.55 35.60
N VAL A 16 -22.45 -30.83 35.31
CA VAL A 16 -21.57 -30.25 36.33
C VAL A 16 -22.11 -28.90 36.74
N PHE A 17 -22.60 -28.79 37.96
CA PHE A 17 -22.89 -27.52 38.61
C PHE A 17 -21.57 -26.80 38.92
N VAL A 18 -21.30 -25.66 38.30
CA VAL A 18 -20.18 -24.78 38.67
C VAL A 18 -20.69 -23.74 39.66
N ASN A 19 -20.20 -23.81 40.86
CA ASN A 19 -20.42 -22.85 41.92
C ASN A 19 -19.83 -21.48 41.57
N ALA A 20 -20.66 -20.45 41.53
CA ALA A 20 -20.24 -19.05 41.48
C ALA A 20 -19.72 -18.63 42.86
N HIS A 21 -18.43 -18.42 43.02
CA HIS A 21 -17.79 -17.47 43.95
C HIS A 21 -16.27 -17.61 43.84
N SER A 22 -15.61 -16.82 43.01
CA SER A 22 -14.27 -16.30 43.30
C SER A 22 -13.93 -15.24 42.23
N PHE A 23 -14.25 -13.98 42.52
CA PHE A 23 -13.61 -12.84 41.85
C PHE A 23 -12.13 -12.82 42.29
N ARG A 24 -11.26 -13.43 41.53
CA ARG A 24 -9.82 -13.18 41.64
C ARG A 24 -9.44 -12.18 40.56
N ASN A 25 -8.79 -11.11 41.00
CA ASN A 25 -8.17 -10.05 40.22
C ASN A 25 -7.49 -10.63 38.97
N PHE A 26 -8.07 -10.36 37.80
CA PHE A 26 -7.41 -10.60 36.53
C PHE A 26 -6.40 -9.46 36.36
N ASN A 27 -5.16 -9.68 36.76
CA ASN A 27 -4.04 -8.89 36.31
C ASN A 27 -4.04 -9.02 34.81
N MET A 28 -4.36 -7.92 34.12
CA MET A 28 -4.11 -7.77 32.68
C MET A 28 -2.60 -7.80 32.46
N THR A 29 -2.06 -9.02 32.36
CA THR A 29 -0.78 -9.21 31.67
C THR A 29 -1.02 -8.74 30.25
N LYS A 30 -0.32 -7.68 29.83
CA LYS A 30 -0.20 -7.30 28.41
C LYS A 30 0.17 -8.58 27.67
N GLU A 31 -0.77 -9.18 26.92
CA GLU A 31 -0.44 -10.19 25.94
C GLU A 31 0.58 -9.54 25.02
N ILE A 32 1.77 -10.09 24.97
CA ILE A 32 2.76 -9.79 23.95
C ILE A 32 2.14 -10.35 22.66
N VAL A 33 1.39 -9.53 21.96
CA VAL A 33 0.91 -9.85 20.61
C VAL A 33 2.18 -9.97 19.77
N ASN A 34 2.59 -11.20 19.47
CA ASN A 34 3.70 -11.43 18.53
C ASN A 34 3.28 -10.86 17.19
N LYS A 35 3.80 -9.69 16.86
CA LYS A 35 3.55 -9.06 15.56
C LYS A 35 4.16 -9.92 14.45
N THR A 36 3.42 -10.12 13.38
CA THR A 36 3.93 -10.81 12.20
C THR A 36 4.90 -9.90 11.46
N LYS A 37 6.15 -10.33 11.30
CA LYS A 37 7.14 -9.59 10.52
C LYS A 37 6.76 -9.59 9.06
N ILE A 38 6.84 -8.42 8.42
CA ILE A 38 6.60 -8.24 6.99
C ILE A 38 7.65 -7.30 6.40
N VAL A 39 8.21 -7.67 5.25
CA VAL A 39 9.18 -6.82 4.55
C VAL A 39 8.47 -5.83 3.66
N LEU A 40 8.81 -4.55 3.79
CA LEU A 40 8.35 -3.51 2.89
C LEU A 40 9.38 -3.30 1.78
N ALA A 41 9.02 -3.76 0.58
CA ALA A 41 9.86 -3.74 -0.61
C ALA A 41 9.87 -2.35 -1.28
N THR A 42 10.56 -1.41 -0.68
CA THR A 42 10.77 -0.07 -1.22
C THR A 42 12.02 0.57 -0.65
N GLY A 43 12.76 1.31 -1.50
CA GLY A 43 13.86 2.18 -1.08
C GLY A 43 13.40 3.58 -0.65
N ASN A 44 12.13 3.93 -0.85
CA ASN A 44 11.60 5.26 -0.56
C ASN A 44 11.18 5.37 0.91
N GLN A 45 11.94 6.13 1.70
CA GLN A 45 11.72 6.33 3.14
C GLN A 45 10.37 6.99 3.46
N GLY A 46 9.85 7.84 2.56
CA GLY A 46 8.52 8.43 2.71
C GLY A 46 7.42 7.37 2.68
N LYS A 47 7.52 6.42 1.73
CA LYS A 47 6.59 5.29 1.62
C LYS A 47 6.69 4.38 2.86
N VAL A 48 7.91 4.11 3.34
CA VAL A 48 8.11 3.28 4.56
C VAL A 48 7.35 3.85 5.74
N LYS A 49 7.51 5.16 6.01
CA LYS A 49 6.85 5.82 7.13
C LYS A 49 5.33 5.85 7.01
N GLU A 50 4.81 6.07 5.80
CA GLU A 50 3.36 6.10 5.58
C GLU A 50 2.70 4.72 5.77
N MET A 51 3.38 3.65 5.33
CA MET A 51 2.82 2.30 5.36
C MET A 51 3.00 1.60 6.71
N ALA A 52 4.13 1.84 7.40
CA ALA A 52 4.43 1.20 8.67
C ALA A 52 3.37 1.49 9.74
N ASP A 53 2.95 2.76 9.86
CA ASP A 53 1.93 3.18 10.83
C ASP A 53 0.61 2.42 10.60
N VAL A 54 0.20 2.29 9.34
CA VAL A 54 -1.04 1.61 8.97
C VAL A 54 -0.97 0.11 9.22
N LEU A 55 0.13 -0.54 8.83
CA LEU A 55 0.29 -1.99 8.98
C LEU A 55 0.44 -2.42 10.45
N ALA A 56 1.03 -1.55 11.27
CA ALA A 56 1.14 -1.79 12.71
C ALA A 56 -0.23 -1.94 13.40
N GLU A 57 -1.28 -1.26 12.92
CA GLU A 57 -2.65 -1.41 13.42
C GLU A 57 -3.22 -2.84 13.20
N PHE A 58 -2.67 -3.57 12.22
CA PHE A 58 -3.07 -4.95 11.88
C PHE A 58 -2.12 -6.02 12.45
N GLY A 59 -1.28 -5.63 13.40
CA GLY A 59 -0.38 -6.59 14.06
C GLY A 59 0.86 -6.96 13.22
N PHE A 60 1.21 -6.15 12.20
CA PHE A 60 2.45 -6.33 11.47
C PHE A 60 3.59 -5.52 12.10
N ASP A 61 4.77 -6.13 12.09
CA ASP A 61 6.05 -5.49 12.37
C ASP A 61 6.77 -5.28 11.03
N VAL A 62 6.78 -4.03 10.57
CA VAL A 62 7.26 -3.69 9.23
C VAL A 62 8.74 -3.48 9.26
N ILE A 63 9.47 -4.23 8.43
CA ILE A 63 10.91 -4.16 8.27
C ILE A 63 11.20 -3.61 6.86
N ALA A 64 11.96 -2.54 6.77
CA ALA A 64 12.34 -1.99 5.48
C ALA A 64 13.31 -2.95 4.75
N GLN A 65 13.21 -3.09 3.42
CA GLN A 65 14.12 -3.96 2.66
C GLN A 65 15.58 -3.54 2.80
N SER A 66 15.86 -2.28 3.09
CA SER A 66 17.23 -1.78 3.33
C SER A 66 17.90 -2.39 4.57
N GLU A 67 17.13 -2.95 5.51
CA GLU A 67 17.67 -3.66 6.68
C GLU A 67 18.23 -5.04 6.33
N PHE A 68 17.92 -5.55 5.14
CA PHE A 68 18.41 -6.84 4.62
C PHE A 68 19.48 -6.68 3.55
N ASP A 69 19.94 -5.47 3.27
CA ASP A 69 20.94 -5.18 2.22
C ASP A 69 20.47 -5.63 0.81
N ILE A 70 19.15 -5.62 0.57
CA ILE A 70 18.53 -6.07 -0.67
C ILE A 70 18.35 -4.89 -1.61
N GLN A 71 18.90 -4.99 -2.82
CA GLN A 71 18.62 -4.06 -3.90
C GLN A 71 17.25 -4.32 -4.51
N SER A 72 16.59 -3.28 -4.99
CA SER A 72 15.33 -3.44 -5.72
C SER A 72 15.56 -4.19 -7.02
N PRO A 73 14.65 -5.12 -7.40
CA PRO A 73 14.72 -5.78 -8.71
C PRO A 73 14.43 -4.80 -9.83
N GLU A 74 14.81 -5.17 -11.05
CA GLU A 74 14.40 -4.44 -12.25
C GLU A 74 12.87 -4.50 -12.42
N GLU A 75 12.26 -3.35 -12.67
CA GLU A 75 10.82 -3.20 -12.90
C GLU A 75 10.52 -3.42 -14.38
N THR A 76 10.24 -4.66 -14.79
CA THR A 76 9.99 -5.08 -16.16
C THR A 76 8.50 -5.21 -16.50
N GLY A 77 7.62 -4.96 -15.54
CA GLY A 77 6.17 -5.01 -15.74
C GLY A 77 5.65 -3.85 -16.58
N LEU A 78 4.54 -4.07 -17.25
CA LEU A 78 3.84 -3.07 -18.05
C LEU A 78 2.75 -2.32 -17.30
N THR A 79 2.52 -2.72 -16.04
CA THR A 79 1.52 -2.12 -15.14
C THR A 79 2.08 -1.95 -13.72
N PHE A 80 1.49 -1.04 -12.94
CA PHE A 80 1.83 -0.88 -11.52
C PHE A 80 1.62 -2.19 -10.73
N VAL A 81 0.62 -3.00 -11.09
CA VAL A 81 0.37 -4.30 -10.43
C VAL A 81 1.53 -5.26 -10.68
N GLU A 82 1.99 -5.39 -11.91
CA GLU A 82 3.11 -6.27 -12.26
C GLU A 82 4.39 -5.86 -11.55
N ASN A 83 4.73 -4.57 -11.53
CA ASN A 83 5.93 -4.09 -10.84
C ASN A 83 5.82 -4.25 -9.32
N ALA A 84 4.66 -3.98 -8.72
CA ALA A 84 4.44 -4.24 -7.30
C ALA A 84 4.58 -5.75 -6.96
N LEU A 85 4.06 -6.64 -7.82
CA LEU A 85 4.23 -8.10 -7.68
C LEU A 85 5.70 -8.51 -7.79
N ILE A 86 6.44 -8.00 -8.78
CA ILE A 86 7.88 -8.27 -8.96
C ILE A 86 8.63 -7.88 -7.70
N LYS A 87 8.43 -6.66 -7.18
CA LYS A 87 9.09 -6.18 -5.96
C LYS A 87 8.74 -7.02 -4.74
N ALA A 88 7.45 -7.29 -4.50
CA ALA A 88 7.02 -8.06 -3.34
C ALA A 88 7.54 -9.51 -3.37
N ARG A 89 7.47 -10.19 -4.52
CA ARG A 89 7.97 -11.56 -4.68
C ARG A 89 9.48 -11.63 -4.48
N TYR A 90 10.21 -10.71 -5.05
CA TYR A 90 11.65 -10.63 -4.89
C TYR A 90 12.05 -10.43 -3.42
N ALA A 91 11.46 -9.46 -2.73
CA ALA A 91 11.74 -9.22 -1.33
C ALA A 91 11.39 -10.44 -0.45
N SER A 92 10.25 -11.09 -0.69
CA SER A 92 9.86 -12.31 0.01
C SER A 92 10.81 -13.47 -0.26
N GLN A 93 11.29 -13.62 -1.49
CA GLN A 93 12.26 -14.66 -1.86
C GLN A 93 13.60 -14.46 -1.17
N MET A 94 14.08 -13.23 -1.10
CA MET A 94 15.38 -12.90 -0.49
C MET A 94 15.36 -12.98 1.03
N THR A 95 14.22 -12.72 1.67
CA THR A 95 14.13 -12.66 3.14
C THR A 95 13.48 -13.88 3.78
N GLY A 96 12.71 -14.68 3.01
CA GLY A 96 11.88 -15.75 3.55
C GLY A 96 10.68 -15.27 4.35
N LEU A 97 10.37 -13.97 4.34
CA LEU A 97 9.27 -13.34 5.07
C LEU A 97 8.10 -12.99 4.14
N PRO A 98 6.88 -12.81 4.67
CA PRO A 98 5.83 -12.09 3.97
C PRO A 98 6.34 -10.74 3.49
N ALA A 99 5.85 -10.27 2.34
CA ALA A 99 6.29 -9.01 1.78
C ALA A 99 5.11 -8.15 1.30
N ILE A 100 5.32 -6.84 1.35
CA ILE A 100 4.43 -5.84 0.80
C ILE A 100 5.23 -4.87 -0.07
N ALA A 101 4.70 -4.51 -1.22
CA ALA A 101 5.29 -3.52 -2.13
C ALA A 101 4.25 -2.50 -2.56
N ASP A 102 4.71 -1.28 -2.85
CA ASP A 102 3.92 -0.22 -3.50
C ASP A 102 4.61 0.18 -4.81
N ASP A 103 3.86 0.11 -5.90
CA ASP A 103 4.24 0.77 -7.13
C ASP A 103 3.26 1.89 -7.44
N SER A 104 3.78 3.08 -7.78
CA SER A 104 2.97 4.28 -7.86
C SER A 104 3.55 5.31 -8.82
N GLY A 105 2.68 6.09 -9.44
CA GLY A 105 3.08 7.12 -10.36
C GLY A 105 1.95 8.09 -10.69
N LEU A 106 2.29 9.07 -11.53
CA LEU A 106 1.37 10.04 -12.09
C LEU A 106 1.00 9.61 -13.51
N ALA A 107 -0.28 9.59 -13.83
CA ALA A 107 -0.77 9.36 -15.19
C ALA A 107 -1.52 10.61 -15.67
N VAL A 108 -1.10 11.18 -16.82
CA VAL A 108 -1.70 12.36 -17.43
C VAL A 108 -2.44 11.94 -18.69
N GLU A 109 -3.73 12.26 -18.78
CA GLU A 109 -4.58 11.78 -19.86
C GLU A 109 -4.14 12.30 -21.25
N ALA A 110 -3.84 13.58 -21.35
CA ALA A 110 -3.36 14.21 -22.60
C ALA A 110 -2.03 13.65 -23.09
N LEU A 111 -1.26 12.97 -22.24
CA LEU A 111 0.01 12.32 -22.59
C LEU A 111 -0.14 10.80 -22.71
N GLY A 112 -1.37 10.27 -22.89
CA GLY A 112 -1.60 8.84 -23.02
C GLY A 112 -1.25 8.03 -21.76
N GLY A 113 -1.23 8.67 -20.59
CA GLY A 113 -0.88 8.06 -19.32
C GLY A 113 0.57 8.27 -18.87
N GLU A 114 1.41 8.92 -19.66
CA GLU A 114 2.75 9.31 -19.22
C GLU A 114 2.67 10.37 -18.08
N PRO A 115 3.70 10.43 -17.21
CA PRO A 115 4.90 9.60 -17.08
C PRO A 115 4.64 8.15 -16.61
N GLY A 116 3.49 7.82 -16.02
CA GLY A 116 3.08 6.46 -15.66
C GLY A 116 4.13 5.73 -14.81
N LEU A 117 4.58 4.57 -15.28
CA LEU A 117 5.60 3.74 -14.62
C LEU A 117 6.98 4.42 -14.55
N TYR A 118 7.22 5.43 -15.37
CA TYR A 118 8.49 6.16 -15.43
C TYR A 118 8.49 7.41 -14.55
N SER A 119 7.48 7.59 -13.68
CA SER A 119 7.30 8.81 -12.88
C SER A 119 8.54 9.23 -12.09
N ALA A 120 9.28 8.29 -11.50
CA ALA A 120 10.48 8.59 -10.72
C ALA A 120 11.71 8.94 -11.58
N ARG A 121 11.70 8.58 -12.87
CA ARG A 121 12.82 8.73 -13.81
C ARG A 121 12.39 9.32 -15.14
N TYR A 122 11.34 10.12 -15.18
CA TYR A 122 10.75 10.65 -16.41
C TYR A 122 11.73 11.49 -17.23
N ALA A 123 12.60 12.25 -16.57
CA ALA A 123 13.68 13.01 -17.22
C ALA A 123 14.96 12.17 -17.45
N GLY A 124 14.95 10.87 -17.14
CA GLY A 124 16.07 9.94 -17.35
C GLY A 124 16.80 9.54 -16.06
N GLU A 125 16.97 10.46 -15.11
CA GLU A 125 17.65 10.22 -13.84
C GLU A 125 16.63 9.95 -12.74
N GLU A 126 16.83 8.85 -11.99
CA GLU A 126 15.92 8.48 -10.91
C GLU A 126 16.04 9.46 -9.73
N GLY A 127 14.89 9.92 -9.24
CA GLY A 127 14.81 10.79 -8.05
C GLY A 127 15.11 12.27 -8.32
N ASN A 128 15.32 12.68 -9.59
CA ASN A 128 15.44 14.10 -9.94
C ASN A 128 14.05 14.73 -10.15
N ASP A 129 13.35 14.97 -9.04
CA ASP A 129 11.97 15.49 -9.05
C ASP A 129 11.84 16.80 -9.84
N GLN A 130 12.82 17.70 -9.73
CA GLN A 130 12.81 18.98 -10.45
C GLN A 130 12.88 18.78 -11.96
N ALA A 131 13.79 17.96 -12.45
CA ALA A 131 13.91 17.67 -13.87
C ALA A 131 12.65 16.97 -14.39
N ASN A 132 12.08 16.03 -13.63
CA ASN A 132 10.84 15.34 -13.95
C ASN A 132 9.66 16.32 -14.11
N ARG A 133 9.50 17.29 -13.19
CA ARG A 133 8.47 18.33 -13.29
C ARG A 133 8.68 19.27 -14.47
N GLN A 134 9.92 19.69 -14.75
CA GLN A 134 10.25 20.53 -15.89
C GLN A 134 9.92 19.85 -17.21
N LYS A 135 10.26 18.56 -17.34
CA LYS A 135 9.88 17.77 -18.51
C LYS A 135 8.37 17.68 -18.67
N LEU A 136 7.65 17.37 -17.59
CA LEU A 136 6.19 17.32 -17.64
C LEU A 136 5.57 18.64 -18.11
N LEU A 137 6.03 19.77 -17.59
CA LEU A 137 5.56 21.09 -18.02
C LEU A 137 5.85 21.37 -19.49
N ALA A 138 7.02 20.97 -19.99
CA ALA A 138 7.38 21.12 -21.40
C ALA A 138 6.48 20.28 -22.32
N GLU A 139 6.26 19.02 -22.00
CA GLU A 139 5.37 18.12 -22.77
C GLU A 139 3.91 18.63 -22.78
N MET A 140 3.48 19.28 -21.69
CA MET A 140 2.14 19.83 -21.54
C MET A 140 2.00 21.30 -21.98
N ALA A 141 3.02 21.92 -22.57
CA ALA A 141 3.02 23.34 -22.86
C ALA A 141 1.84 23.79 -23.78
N ASN A 142 1.47 22.94 -24.75
CA ASN A 142 0.42 23.20 -25.73
C ASN A 142 -0.91 22.52 -25.38
N VAL A 143 -1.03 21.86 -24.19
CA VAL A 143 -2.28 21.23 -23.76
C VAL A 143 -3.19 22.29 -23.16
N ALA A 144 -4.45 22.32 -23.62
CA ALA A 144 -5.48 23.25 -23.11
C ALA A 144 -5.78 22.97 -21.62
N ASP A 145 -6.28 23.96 -20.89
CA ASP A 145 -6.48 23.84 -19.46
C ASP A 145 -7.54 22.78 -19.09
N GLU A 146 -8.57 22.63 -19.91
CA GLU A 146 -9.61 21.60 -19.77
C GLU A 146 -9.09 20.17 -19.96
N ASP A 147 -7.99 19.98 -20.69
CA ASP A 147 -7.42 18.68 -21.04
C ASP A 147 -6.25 18.26 -20.14
N ARG A 148 -5.98 19.02 -19.07
CA ARG A 148 -4.86 18.78 -18.16
C ARG A 148 -5.19 17.80 -17.04
N THR A 149 -6.17 16.94 -17.27
CA THR A 149 -6.61 15.91 -16.30
C THR A 149 -5.49 14.91 -16.05
N ALA A 150 -5.28 14.60 -14.79
CA ALA A 150 -4.29 13.64 -14.34
C ALA A 150 -4.79 12.85 -13.12
N LYS A 151 -4.16 11.72 -12.86
CA LYS A 151 -4.35 10.97 -11.63
C LYS A 151 -3.04 10.46 -11.08
N PHE A 152 -2.88 10.50 -9.77
CA PHE A 152 -1.93 9.65 -9.09
C PHE A 152 -2.52 8.26 -8.87
N VAL A 153 -1.69 7.25 -9.08
CA VAL A 153 -2.03 5.84 -8.87
C VAL A 153 -1.06 5.23 -7.86
N SER A 154 -1.57 4.44 -6.93
CA SER A 154 -0.77 3.56 -6.07
C SER A 154 -1.35 2.15 -6.15
N CYS A 155 -0.52 1.19 -6.43
CA CYS A 155 -0.85 -0.23 -6.38
C CYS A 155 -0.03 -0.89 -5.26
N ILE A 156 -0.73 -1.40 -4.25
CA ILE A 156 -0.12 -2.11 -3.14
C ILE A 156 -0.38 -3.60 -3.31
N VAL A 157 0.68 -4.39 -3.26
CA VAL A 157 0.62 -5.85 -3.27
C VAL A 157 1.19 -6.39 -1.98
N MET A 158 0.46 -7.27 -1.31
CA MET A 158 0.89 -8.00 -0.12
C MET A 158 0.77 -9.51 -0.37
N LEU A 159 1.82 -10.26 -0.07
CA LEU A 159 1.88 -11.71 -0.22
C LEU A 159 2.52 -12.38 0.99
N GLN A 160 2.16 -13.65 1.20
CA GLN A 160 2.65 -14.44 2.34
C GLN A 160 3.97 -15.15 2.05
N HIS A 161 4.24 -15.51 0.79
CA HIS A 161 5.47 -16.17 0.34
C HIS A 161 5.69 -15.89 -1.17
N PRO A 162 6.89 -16.14 -1.74
CA PRO A 162 7.22 -15.73 -3.11
C PRO A 162 6.30 -16.28 -4.20
N THR A 163 5.72 -17.45 -3.97
CA THR A 163 4.82 -18.16 -4.91
C THR A 163 3.36 -18.08 -4.47
N ASP A 164 2.99 -17.16 -3.61
CA ASP A 164 1.60 -16.96 -3.16
C ASP A 164 0.67 -16.81 -4.37
N PRO A 165 -0.31 -17.71 -4.56
CA PRO A 165 -1.24 -17.67 -5.69
C PRO A 165 -2.39 -16.67 -5.47
N THR A 166 -2.55 -16.17 -4.24
CA THR A 166 -3.67 -15.31 -3.84
C THR A 166 -3.19 -14.04 -3.11
N PRO A 167 -2.25 -13.28 -3.70
CA PRO A 167 -1.78 -12.04 -3.07
C PRO A 167 -2.92 -11.05 -2.90
N LYS A 168 -2.88 -10.25 -1.84
CA LYS A 168 -3.79 -9.12 -1.68
C LYS A 168 -3.32 -7.98 -2.57
N ILE A 169 -4.22 -7.44 -3.39
CA ILE A 169 -3.93 -6.33 -4.30
C ILE A 169 -4.91 -5.20 -3.98
N ALA A 170 -4.37 -4.02 -3.71
CA ALA A 170 -5.16 -2.83 -3.43
C ALA A 170 -4.69 -1.67 -4.30
N ILE A 171 -5.63 -1.04 -5.01
CA ILE A 171 -5.37 0.09 -5.88
C ILE A 171 -6.06 1.32 -5.31
N GLY A 172 -5.36 2.45 -5.34
CA GLY A 172 -5.91 3.74 -5.02
C GLY A 172 -5.57 4.75 -6.11
N GLU A 173 -6.56 5.48 -6.54
CA GLU A 173 -6.44 6.55 -7.55
C GLU A 173 -6.90 7.86 -6.95
N CYS A 174 -6.14 8.93 -7.19
CA CYS A 174 -6.51 10.27 -6.81
C CYS A 174 -6.50 11.16 -8.04
N TYR A 175 -7.65 11.68 -8.41
CA TYR A 175 -7.85 12.49 -9.61
C TYR A 175 -7.60 13.97 -9.33
N GLY A 176 -7.02 14.66 -10.30
CA GLY A 176 -6.69 16.07 -10.24
C GLY A 176 -6.32 16.62 -11.62
N GLN A 177 -5.60 17.75 -11.63
CA GLN A 177 -5.16 18.43 -12.83
C GLN A 177 -3.70 18.86 -12.68
N ILE A 178 -2.98 18.95 -13.79
CA ILE A 178 -1.63 19.48 -13.81
C ILE A 178 -1.67 20.99 -14.06
N LEU A 179 -1.13 21.78 -13.16
CA LEU A 179 -1.01 23.21 -13.30
C LEU A 179 0.06 23.60 -14.33
N ARG A 180 0.06 24.86 -14.76
CA ARG A 180 1.09 25.44 -15.66
C ARG A 180 2.35 25.88 -14.93
N GLU A 181 2.28 26.02 -13.61
CA GLU A 181 3.37 26.41 -12.73
C GLU A 181 3.29 25.68 -11.39
N GLU A 182 4.44 25.58 -10.73
CA GLU A 182 4.53 24.95 -9.41
C GLU A 182 3.92 25.84 -8.32
N ARG A 183 3.17 25.24 -7.38
CA ARG A 183 2.65 25.92 -6.19
C ARG A 183 2.85 25.03 -4.96
N GLY A 184 3.24 25.66 -3.85
CA GLY A 184 3.55 24.99 -2.59
C GLY A 184 4.96 24.38 -2.57
N SER A 185 5.35 23.90 -1.40
CA SER A 185 6.72 23.39 -1.15
C SER A 185 6.75 22.09 -0.34
N ASN A 186 5.57 21.57 0.08
CA ASN A 186 5.49 20.31 0.80
C ASN A 186 5.49 19.13 -0.16
N GLY A 187 5.73 17.93 0.40
CA GLY A 187 5.65 16.69 -0.36
C GLY A 187 6.88 16.40 -1.21
N PHE A 188 6.71 15.71 -2.34
CA PHE A 188 7.76 15.25 -3.25
C PHE A 188 7.19 14.98 -4.66
N GLY A 189 8.08 14.68 -5.61
CA GLY A 189 7.68 14.35 -6.97
C GLY A 189 6.92 15.46 -7.66
N TYR A 190 5.74 15.15 -8.13
CA TYR A 190 4.86 16.06 -8.88
C TYR A 190 3.85 16.82 -8.03
N ASP A 191 3.91 16.72 -6.70
CA ASP A 191 2.99 17.39 -5.77
C ASP A 191 2.81 18.90 -6.04
N PRO A 192 3.86 19.67 -6.38
CA PRO A 192 3.71 21.11 -6.68
C PRO A 192 2.91 21.43 -7.96
N LEU A 193 2.81 20.46 -8.87
CA LEU A 193 2.04 20.61 -10.11
C LEU A 193 0.65 19.98 -10.03
N PHE A 194 0.42 19.08 -9.09
CA PHE A 194 -0.83 18.33 -9.00
C PHE A 194 -1.88 19.09 -8.18
N PHE A 195 -2.80 19.75 -8.89
CA PHE A 195 -3.93 20.45 -8.30
C PHE A 195 -5.05 19.48 -7.94
N TYR A 196 -5.54 19.56 -6.71
CA TYR A 196 -6.62 18.73 -6.18
C TYR A 196 -7.90 19.56 -6.02
N PRO A 197 -8.85 19.49 -6.98
CA PRO A 197 -10.03 20.36 -7.01
C PRO A 197 -10.86 20.36 -5.72
N PRO A 198 -11.08 19.22 -5.02
CA PRO A 198 -11.90 19.23 -3.80
C PRO A 198 -11.36 20.11 -2.66
N LYS A 199 -10.05 20.42 -2.67
CA LYS A 199 -9.40 21.29 -1.68
C LYS A 199 -8.97 22.63 -2.27
N ASN A 200 -9.15 22.84 -3.57
CA ASN A 200 -8.74 24.04 -4.31
C ASN A 200 -7.26 24.42 -4.09
N CYS A 201 -6.38 23.43 -4.01
CA CYS A 201 -4.94 23.61 -3.79
C CYS A 201 -4.14 22.47 -4.44
N THR A 202 -2.82 22.64 -4.56
CA THR A 202 -1.94 21.54 -4.94
C THR A 202 -1.65 20.61 -3.77
N PHE A 203 -1.15 19.40 -4.05
CA PHE A 203 -0.69 18.50 -2.99
C PHE A 203 0.49 19.09 -2.19
N ALA A 204 1.30 19.95 -2.80
CA ALA A 204 2.40 20.63 -2.11
C ALA A 204 1.96 21.84 -1.25
N GLU A 205 0.73 22.30 -1.39
CA GLU A 205 0.13 23.30 -0.51
C GLU A 205 -0.56 22.67 0.72
N LEU A 206 -0.77 21.34 0.71
CA LEU A 206 -1.38 20.63 1.83
C LEU A 206 -0.37 20.31 2.93
N GLU A 207 -0.85 20.35 4.17
CA GLU A 207 -0.13 19.76 5.28
C GLU A 207 -0.01 18.22 5.10
N THR A 208 1.11 17.65 5.53
CA THR A 208 1.39 16.21 5.40
C THR A 208 0.27 15.35 5.97
N VAL A 209 -0.33 15.75 7.10
CA VAL A 209 -1.44 15.03 7.76
C VAL A 209 -2.69 15.02 6.89
N GLU A 210 -2.99 16.10 6.18
CA GLU A 210 -4.15 16.18 5.29
C GLU A 210 -3.93 15.35 4.03
N LYS A 211 -2.74 15.45 3.41
CA LYS A 211 -2.38 14.63 2.24
C LYS A 211 -2.47 13.14 2.55
N LYS A 212 -2.02 12.69 3.74
CA LYS A 212 -2.12 11.28 4.19
C LYS A 212 -3.55 10.75 4.28
N LYS A 213 -4.58 11.58 4.25
CA LYS A 213 -5.99 11.15 4.29
C LYS A 213 -6.62 10.97 2.91
N ILE A 214 -6.11 11.69 1.90
CA ILE A 214 -6.76 11.82 0.59
C ILE A 214 -5.90 11.33 -0.58
N SER A 215 -4.62 11.05 -0.37
CA SER A 215 -3.72 10.64 -1.44
C SER A 215 -4.09 9.26 -2.02
N HIS A 216 -3.64 9.00 -3.24
CA HIS A 216 -3.74 7.69 -3.90
C HIS A 216 -3.28 6.54 -2.99
N ARG A 217 -2.16 6.72 -2.25
CA ARG A 217 -1.66 5.71 -1.31
C ARG A 217 -2.58 5.54 -0.10
N ALA A 218 -3.16 6.62 0.42
CA ALA A 218 -4.14 6.53 1.50
C ALA A 218 -5.37 5.73 1.06
N ILE A 219 -5.86 5.94 -0.15
CA ILE A 219 -6.99 5.20 -0.74
C ILE A 219 -6.62 3.71 -0.90
N ALA A 220 -5.44 3.41 -1.46
CA ALA A 220 -4.95 2.03 -1.60
C ALA A 220 -4.81 1.33 -0.24
N LEU A 221 -4.23 1.99 0.76
CA LEU A 221 -4.11 1.45 2.12
C LEU A 221 -5.46 1.21 2.78
N GLN A 222 -6.44 2.08 2.56
CA GLN A 222 -7.80 1.87 3.06
C GLN A 222 -8.47 0.66 2.41
N SER A 223 -8.26 0.46 1.11
CA SER A 223 -8.71 -0.75 0.39
C SER A 223 -8.01 -2.01 0.93
N LEU A 224 -6.70 -1.96 1.18
CA LEU A 224 -5.97 -3.08 1.78
C LEU A 224 -6.49 -3.40 3.19
N LYS A 225 -6.77 -2.38 4.01
CA LYS A 225 -7.37 -2.56 5.36
C LYS A 225 -8.65 -3.38 5.33
N GLN A 226 -9.50 -3.21 4.32
CA GLN A 226 -10.75 -3.98 4.19
C GLN A 226 -10.48 -5.45 3.89
N GLN A 227 -9.39 -5.77 3.21
CA GLN A 227 -8.97 -7.14 2.87
C GLN A 227 -8.23 -7.86 4.01
N LEU A 228 -7.82 -7.12 5.05
CA LEU A 228 -7.11 -7.64 6.22
C LEU A 228 -8.05 -7.92 7.43
N LYS A 229 -9.30 -7.51 7.33
CA LYS A 229 -10.36 -7.79 8.32
C LYS A 229 -10.95 -9.18 8.11
#